data_17d411966ec1c86ef988e48e142d602d
#
_entry.id   17d411966ec1c86ef988e48e142d602d
#
_cell.length_a   1.000
_cell.length_b   1.000
_cell.length_c   1.000
_cell.angle_alpha   90.00
_cell.angle_beta   90.00
_cell.angle_gamma   90.00
#
_symmetry.space_group_name_H-M   'P 1'
#
loop_
_entity.id
_entity.type
_entity.pdbx_description
1 polymer ?
#
loop_
_entity_poly.entity_id
_entity_poly.type
_entity_poly.pdbx_seq_one_letter_code
_entity_poly.pdbx_strand_id
1 'polypeptide(L)'
;MSTSGLSSDYRGANLLFVVGCPRSGTTWIQQLLATHPCIKTGQESDLFDLYIGPQLRAWQTELDPESSGRGGVGLGCYFTDTEFRDALREYLFRLLEPMVGQLRPDEVFLEKTPSHVLYVPEIHALLPDARFIHVLRDARDTVASLLSAARGWGRAWAPRRAKSAATTWVQHVRAARAAQHTLPPTQLVEVRYETLHADGAGSLRSLVDWLGLSWSDDEIGAALARNAPDAARAGKGTPIPLGGAFGQASGPVVKEPAGFVRRARVGGWQDDLTLLDRVAIWRVAHSLMAEVGYPWSAPWSR
;
A
#
# COMPACT_ATOMS: atom_id res chain seq x y z
N MET A 1 -30.79 -6.45 17.85
CA MET A 1 -29.64 -6.43 16.94
C MET A 1 -28.45 -6.04 17.79
N SER A 2 -27.57 -6.99 18.11
CA SER A 2 -26.41 -6.75 18.94
C SER A 2 -25.38 -5.96 18.12
N THR A 3 -25.14 -4.71 18.46
CA THR A 3 -24.06 -3.91 17.89
C THR A 3 -22.76 -4.33 18.56
N SER A 4 -22.19 -5.46 18.09
CA SER A 4 -20.81 -5.82 18.45
C SER A 4 -19.87 -4.94 17.64
N GLY A 5 -19.74 -3.68 17.99
CA GLY A 5 -18.71 -2.81 17.45
C GLY A 5 -17.32 -3.30 17.88
N LEU A 6 -16.26 -2.90 17.16
CA LEU A 6 -14.90 -3.14 17.60
C LEU A 6 -14.70 -2.59 19.01
N SER A 7 -14.04 -3.38 19.88
CA SER A 7 -13.74 -2.97 21.25
C SER A 7 -12.90 -1.69 21.26
N SER A 8 -13.09 -0.86 22.28
CA SER A 8 -12.20 0.31 22.54
C SER A 8 -10.72 -0.09 22.65
N ASP A 9 -10.45 -1.33 23.03
CA ASP A 9 -9.10 -1.88 23.16
C ASP A 9 -8.54 -2.48 21.84
N TYR A 10 -9.29 -2.37 20.74
CA TYR A 10 -8.82 -2.87 19.44
C TYR A 10 -7.57 -2.12 18.99
N ARG A 11 -6.52 -2.88 18.66
CA ARG A 11 -5.18 -2.35 18.35
C ARG A 11 -4.70 -2.64 16.93
N GLY A 12 -5.53 -3.30 16.10
CA GLY A 12 -5.20 -3.62 14.72
C GLY A 12 -4.36 -4.89 14.51
N ALA A 13 -4.28 -5.80 15.49
CA ALA A 13 -3.44 -7.00 15.41
C ALA A 13 -3.77 -7.92 14.21
N ASN A 14 -5.00 -7.90 13.74
CA ASN A 14 -5.48 -8.64 12.57
C ASN A 14 -5.56 -7.78 11.30
N LEU A 15 -4.91 -6.60 11.28
CA LEU A 15 -4.77 -5.73 10.10
C LEU A 15 -3.36 -5.83 9.52
N LEU A 16 -3.31 -6.07 8.22
CA LEU A 16 -2.10 -6.08 7.41
C LEU A 16 -2.24 -5.05 6.29
N PHE A 17 -1.38 -4.06 6.27
CA PHE A 17 -1.35 -3.04 5.22
C PHE A 17 -0.30 -3.37 4.17
N VAL A 18 -0.71 -3.46 2.89
CA VAL A 18 0.23 -3.53 1.76
C VAL A 18 0.36 -2.14 1.15
N VAL A 19 1.51 -1.54 1.34
CA VAL A 19 1.79 -0.14 1.03
C VAL A 19 2.97 0.02 0.08
N GLY A 20 3.12 1.20 -0.53
CA GLY A 20 4.25 1.53 -1.41
C GLY A 20 3.89 2.61 -2.42
N CYS A 21 4.76 2.85 -3.38
CA CYS A 21 4.41 3.73 -4.48
C CYS A 21 3.34 3.08 -5.37
N PRO A 22 2.28 3.80 -5.80
CA PRO A 22 1.38 3.27 -6.81
C PRO A 22 2.17 2.71 -8.01
N ARG A 23 1.78 1.54 -8.50
CA ARG A 23 2.45 0.79 -9.59
C ARG A 23 3.77 0.09 -9.21
N SER A 24 4.11 0.01 -7.93
CA SER A 24 5.25 -0.80 -7.46
C SER A 24 4.99 -2.31 -7.42
N GLY A 25 3.74 -2.76 -7.62
CA GLY A 25 3.36 -4.18 -7.56
C GLY A 25 2.56 -4.58 -6.32
N THR A 26 2.04 -3.63 -5.56
CA THR A 26 1.19 -3.85 -4.37
C THR A 26 -0.02 -4.74 -4.67
N THR A 27 -0.69 -4.57 -5.81
CA THR A 27 -1.80 -5.43 -6.22
C THR A 27 -1.36 -6.88 -6.47
N TRP A 28 -0.16 -7.10 -6.99
CA TRP A 28 0.35 -8.46 -7.19
C TRP A 28 0.58 -9.17 -5.85
N ILE A 29 1.21 -8.50 -4.87
CA ILE A 29 1.36 -9.01 -3.49
C ILE A 29 -0.03 -9.29 -2.87
N GLN A 30 -0.98 -8.37 -3.00
CA GLN A 30 -2.35 -8.57 -2.52
C GLN A 30 -2.97 -9.83 -3.12
N GLN A 31 -2.91 -10.00 -4.43
CA GLN A 31 -3.49 -11.15 -5.12
C GLN A 31 -2.81 -12.47 -4.74
N LEU A 32 -1.50 -12.47 -4.56
CA LEU A 32 -0.75 -13.63 -4.10
C LEU A 32 -1.18 -14.04 -2.68
N LEU A 33 -1.15 -13.11 -1.74
CA LEU A 33 -1.52 -13.35 -0.34
C LEU A 33 -3.01 -13.69 -0.18
N ALA A 34 -3.88 -13.12 -1.00
CA ALA A 34 -5.32 -13.40 -0.99
C ALA A 34 -5.69 -14.84 -1.40
N THR A 35 -4.73 -15.63 -1.88
CA THR A 35 -4.96 -17.08 -2.08
C THR A 35 -4.86 -17.87 -0.80
N HIS A 36 -4.26 -17.32 0.26
CA HIS A 36 -4.17 -17.97 1.57
C HIS A 36 -5.53 -17.94 2.30
N PRO A 37 -6.03 -19.06 2.85
CA PRO A 37 -7.37 -19.15 3.42
C PRO A 37 -7.62 -18.21 4.61
N CYS A 38 -6.58 -17.90 5.40
CA CYS A 38 -6.68 -16.99 6.53
C CYS A 38 -6.51 -15.51 6.16
N ILE A 39 -6.23 -15.17 4.90
CA ILE A 39 -6.09 -13.77 4.47
C ILE A 39 -7.35 -13.34 3.72
N LYS A 40 -8.05 -12.37 4.29
CA LYS A 40 -9.19 -11.70 3.66
C LYS A 40 -8.73 -10.35 3.12
N THR A 41 -9.32 -9.90 2.04
CA THR A 41 -8.97 -8.61 1.44
C THR A 41 -10.17 -8.01 0.70
N GLY A 42 -10.08 -6.72 0.42
CA GLY A 42 -11.06 -5.96 -0.35
C GLY A 42 -10.41 -4.99 -1.33
N GLN A 43 -11.19 -4.09 -1.87
CA GLN A 43 -10.69 -3.00 -2.72
C GLN A 43 -9.91 -1.96 -1.91
N GLU A 44 -9.17 -1.09 -2.59
CA GLU A 44 -8.52 0.07 -1.97
C GLU A 44 -9.56 0.88 -1.21
N SER A 45 -9.29 1.11 0.06
CA SER A 45 -10.24 1.83 0.93
C SER A 45 -10.04 3.34 0.91
N ASP A 46 -8.85 3.82 0.51
CA ASP A 46 -8.40 5.21 0.65
C ASP A 46 -8.64 5.77 2.07
N LEU A 47 -8.69 4.88 3.07
CA LEU A 47 -9.13 5.17 4.43
C LEU A 47 -8.33 6.33 5.08
N PHE A 48 -7.00 6.28 4.95
CA PHE A 48 -6.14 7.32 5.50
C PHE A 48 -5.96 8.50 4.55
N ASP A 49 -6.12 8.32 3.24
CA ASP A 49 -6.00 9.39 2.27
C ASP A 49 -7.17 10.38 2.33
N LEU A 50 -8.39 9.86 2.53
CA LEU A 50 -9.61 10.65 2.41
C LEU A 50 -10.34 10.88 3.74
N TYR A 51 -10.27 9.94 4.70
CA TYR A 51 -11.15 9.95 5.85
C TYR A 51 -10.45 10.24 7.18
N ILE A 52 -9.24 9.73 7.40
CA ILE A 52 -8.53 9.86 8.69
C ILE A 52 -7.39 10.87 8.62
N GLY A 53 -6.53 10.77 7.61
CA GLY A 53 -5.35 11.62 7.48
C GLY A 53 -5.66 13.12 7.37
N PRO A 54 -6.66 13.55 6.59
CA PRO A 54 -7.04 14.97 6.54
C PRO A 54 -7.45 15.54 7.89
N GLN A 55 -8.19 14.78 8.71
CA GLN A 55 -8.60 15.21 10.05
C GLN A 55 -7.42 15.33 11.00
N LEU A 56 -6.49 14.35 10.97
CA LEU A 56 -5.27 14.41 11.77
C LEU A 56 -4.40 15.62 11.39
N ARG A 57 -4.25 15.90 10.11
CA ARG A 57 -3.48 17.06 9.62
C ARG A 57 -4.16 18.38 10.00
N ALA A 58 -5.47 18.47 9.87
CA ALA A 58 -6.22 19.64 10.28
C ALA A 58 -6.03 19.90 11.78
N TRP A 59 -6.13 18.85 12.60
CA TRP A 59 -5.88 18.90 14.03
C TRP A 59 -4.47 19.36 14.38
N GLN A 60 -3.45 18.75 13.76
CA GLN A 60 -2.04 19.13 13.97
C GLN A 60 -1.78 20.60 13.60
N THR A 61 -2.37 21.05 12.47
CA THR A 61 -2.27 22.46 12.05
C THR A 61 -2.94 23.41 13.05
N GLU A 62 -4.07 22.99 13.62
CA GLU A 62 -4.79 23.80 14.61
C GLU A 62 -4.03 23.91 15.92
N LEU A 63 -3.36 22.84 16.38
CA LEU A 63 -2.56 22.84 17.58
C LEU A 63 -1.23 23.61 17.46
N ASP A 64 -0.75 23.84 16.24
CA ASP A 64 0.45 24.63 15.98
C ASP A 64 0.11 26.12 15.91
N PRO A 65 0.49 26.92 16.95
CA PRO A 65 0.16 28.34 16.99
C PRO A 65 0.79 29.15 15.86
N GLU A 66 1.95 28.72 15.34
CA GLU A 66 2.67 29.40 14.25
C GLU A 66 1.97 29.16 12.92
N SER A 67 1.46 27.93 12.70
CA SER A 67 0.76 27.55 11.45
C SER A 67 -0.68 28.04 11.42
N SER A 68 -1.38 28.07 12.56
CA SER A 68 -2.81 28.38 12.59
C SER A 68 -3.10 29.88 12.58
N GLY A 69 -2.22 30.69 13.17
CA GLY A 69 -2.47 32.12 13.42
C GLY A 69 -3.78 32.38 14.22
N ARG A 70 -4.39 31.36 14.81
CA ARG A 70 -5.74 31.32 15.36
C ARG A 70 -5.72 30.96 16.87
N GLY A 71 -4.94 31.65 17.66
CA GLY A 71 -4.97 31.42 19.12
C GLY A 71 -6.40 31.48 19.67
N GLY A 72 -6.85 30.44 20.33
CA GLY A 72 -8.13 30.41 21.03
C GLY A 72 -9.37 30.21 20.15
N VAL A 73 -9.22 29.61 18.94
CA VAL A 73 -10.33 29.30 18.00
C VAL A 73 -10.17 27.88 17.50
N GLY A 74 -11.24 27.11 17.42
CA GLY A 74 -11.29 25.77 16.86
C GLY A 74 -11.59 24.70 17.90
N LEU A 75 -11.48 23.44 17.52
CA LEU A 75 -11.77 22.30 18.40
C LEU A 75 -10.77 22.17 19.56
N GLY A 76 -9.54 22.67 19.40
CA GLY A 76 -8.54 22.71 20.46
C GLY A 76 -8.92 23.56 21.68
N CYS A 77 -10.02 24.36 21.58
CA CYS A 77 -10.63 25.03 22.72
C CYS A 77 -11.51 24.12 23.58
N TYR A 78 -11.91 22.95 23.03
CA TYR A 78 -12.89 22.05 23.64
C TYR A 78 -12.33 20.64 23.89
N PHE A 79 -11.28 20.26 23.18
CA PHE A 79 -10.64 18.95 23.25
C PHE A 79 -9.15 19.07 23.55
N THR A 80 -8.65 18.15 24.34
CA THR A 80 -7.22 17.85 24.42
C THR A 80 -6.80 16.99 23.21
N ASP A 81 -5.49 16.88 22.95
CA ASP A 81 -4.98 16.01 21.89
C ASP A 81 -5.44 14.55 22.07
N THR A 82 -5.45 14.07 23.31
CA THR A 82 -5.89 12.71 23.66
C THR A 82 -7.37 12.51 23.31
N GLU A 83 -8.24 13.40 23.79
CA GLU A 83 -9.69 13.31 23.56
C GLU A 83 -10.04 13.37 22.08
N PHE A 84 -9.38 14.24 21.31
CA PHE A 84 -9.59 14.28 19.85
C PHE A 84 -9.15 12.99 19.16
N ARG A 85 -7.98 12.44 19.53
CA ARG A 85 -7.49 11.18 18.97
C ARG A 85 -8.37 10.01 19.34
N ASP A 86 -8.92 9.96 20.54
CA ASP A 86 -9.84 8.91 20.96
C ASP A 86 -11.15 8.98 20.14
N ALA A 87 -11.71 10.17 19.95
CA ALA A 87 -12.89 10.36 19.10
C ALA A 87 -12.62 9.96 17.65
N LEU A 88 -11.44 10.31 17.11
CA LEU A 88 -11.04 9.91 15.76
C LEU A 88 -10.82 8.40 15.65
N ARG A 89 -10.31 7.75 16.71
CA ARG A 89 -10.14 6.30 16.79
C ARG A 89 -11.48 5.58 16.81
N GLU A 90 -12.47 6.08 17.53
CA GLU A 90 -13.83 5.54 17.50
C GLU A 90 -14.43 5.64 16.09
N TYR A 91 -14.25 6.78 15.42
CA TYR A 91 -14.66 6.94 14.03
C TYR A 91 -13.96 5.94 13.10
N LEU A 92 -12.64 5.79 13.23
CA LEU A 92 -11.85 4.80 12.48
C LEU A 92 -12.40 3.37 12.70
N PHE A 93 -12.74 3.01 13.93
CA PHE A 93 -13.28 1.67 14.24
C PHE A 93 -14.61 1.42 13.55
N ARG A 94 -15.48 2.43 13.46
CA ARG A 94 -16.73 2.33 12.69
C ARG A 94 -16.51 2.10 11.21
N LEU A 95 -15.46 2.71 10.64
CA LEU A 95 -15.08 2.51 9.24
C LEU A 95 -14.44 1.13 9.00
N LEU A 96 -13.70 0.61 9.98
CA LEU A 96 -13.05 -0.71 9.90
C LEU A 96 -14.01 -1.88 10.15
N GLU A 97 -15.11 -1.67 10.87
CA GLU A 97 -16.07 -2.71 11.23
C GLU A 97 -16.50 -3.62 10.06
N PRO A 98 -16.83 -3.08 8.86
CA PRO A 98 -17.17 -3.92 7.71
C PRO A 98 -16.01 -4.79 7.22
N MET A 99 -14.76 -4.43 7.53
CA MET A 99 -13.56 -5.11 7.08
C MET A 99 -13.12 -6.21 8.06
N VAL A 100 -13.20 -5.93 9.36
CA VAL A 100 -12.61 -6.81 10.38
C VAL A 100 -13.61 -7.39 11.35
N GLY A 101 -14.84 -6.85 11.44
CA GLY A 101 -15.83 -7.25 12.45
C GLY A 101 -16.36 -8.68 12.30
N GLN A 102 -16.14 -9.32 11.14
CA GLN A 102 -16.55 -10.69 10.87
C GLN A 102 -15.39 -11.67 10.71
N LEU A 103 -14.16 -11.22 10.97
CA LEU A 103 -12.99 -12.09 10.89
C LEU A 103 -12.99 -13.12 12.02
N ARG A 104 -12.57 -14.32 11.69
CA ARG A 104 -12.25 -15.33 12.70
C ARG A 104 -10.95 -14.95 13.42
N PRO A 105 -10.68 -15.51 14.61
CA PRO A 105 -9.47 -15.20 15.37
C PRO A 105 -8.16 -15.49 14.64
N ASP A 106 -8.17 -16.44 13.70
CA ASP A 106 -7.04 -16.84 12.87
C ASP A 106 -6.95 -16.09 11.54
N GLU A 107 -7.90 -15.21 11.24
CA GLU A 107 -7.95 -14.46 9.99
C GLU A 107 -7.35 -13.06 10.13
N VAL A 108 -6.72 -12.62 9.04
CA VAL A 108 -6.13 -11.29 8.88
C VAL A 108 -6.82 -10.58 7.72
N PHE A 109 -7.17 -9.31 7.90
CA PHE A 109 -7.61 -8.46 6.80
C PHE A 109 -6.41 -7.73 6.18
N LEU A 110 -6.19 -7.97 4.90
CA LEU A 110 -5.18 -7.29 4.11
C LEU A 110 -5.82 -6.08 3.43
N GLU A 111 -5.50 -4.90 3.91
CA GLU A 111 -5.83 -3.62 3.29
C GLU A 111 -4.71 -3.23 2.32
N LYS A 112 -5.05 -2.89 1.09
CA LYS A 112 -4.07 -2.49 0.10
C LYS A 112 -4.48 -1.17 -0.54
N THR A 113 -4.00 -0.09 0.01
CA THR A 113 -3.96 1.24 -0.59
C THR A 113 -2.50 1.69 -0.61
N PRO A 114 -1.87 1.79 -1.78
CA PRO A 114 -0.43 2.05 -1.87
C PRO A 114 0.01 3.31 -1.13
N SER A 115 -0.77 4.39 -1.24
CA SER A 115 -0.49 5.70 -0.63
C SER A 115 -0.55 5.72 0.88
N HIS A 116 -1.12 4.70 1.53
CA HIS A 116 -1.07 4.56 2.99
C HIS A 116 0.37 4.52 3.55
N VAL A 117 1.37 4.28 2.72
CA VAL A 117 2.78 4.45 3.12
C VAL A 117 3.09 5.85 3.65
N LEU A 118 2.37 6.87 3.18
CA LEU A 118 2.52 8.27 3.61
C LEU A 118 1.91 8.54 4.99
N TYR A 119 1.20 7.56 5.54
CA TYR A 119 0.44 7.66 6.81
C TYR A 119 0.83 6.56 7.81
N VAL A 120 1.92 5.82 7.58
CA VAL A 120 2.33 4.74 8.49
C VAL A 120 2.47 5.20 9.94
N PRO A 121 3.06 6.37 10.25
CA PRO A 121 3.11 6.85 11.63
C PRO A 121 1.72 7.09 12.25
N GLU A 122 0.79 7.68 11.49
CA GLU A 122 -0.58 7.94 11.91
C GLU A 122 -1.37 6.63 12.08
N ILE A 123 -1.20 5.69 11.15
CA ILE A 123 -1.81 4.36 11.27
C ILE A 123 -1.31 3.67 12.54
N HIS A 124 0.00 3.66 12.76
CA HIS A 124 0.59 3.03 13.94
C HIS A 124 0.16 3.71 15.25
N ALA A 125 0.00 5.03 15.27
CA ALA A 125 -0.48 5.76 16.45
C ALA A 125 -1.92 5.37 16.83
N LEU A 126 -2.78 5.08 15.84
CA LEU A 126 -4.18 4.69 16.06
C LEU A 126 -4.36 3.17 16.19
N LEU A 127 -3.51 2.39 15.54
CA LEU A 127 -3.55 0.93 15.41
C LEU A 127 -2.14 0.35 15.67
N PRO A 128 -1.67 0.37 16.92
CA PRO A 128 -0.27 0.11 17.24
C PRO A 128 0.20 -1.34 17.00
N ASP A 129 -0.72 -2.28 16.79
CA ASP A 129 -0.39 -3.68 16.51
C ASP A 129 -0.59 -4.05 15.03
N ALA A 130 -0.95 -3.07 14.18
CA ALA A 130 -1.04 -3.27 12.73
C ALA A 130 0.33 -3.58 12.11
N ARG A 131 0.33 -4.40 11.05
CA ARG A 131 1.55 -4.79 10.32
C ARG A 131 1.55 -4.23 8.91
N PHE A 132 2.74 -4.05 8.35
CA PHE A 132 2.93 -3.40 7.05
C PHE A 132 3.86 -4.22 6.15
N ILE A 133 3.48 -4.42 4.91
CA ILE A 133 4.34 -4.89 3.82
C ILE A 133 4.59 -3.70 2.88
N HIS A 134 5.81 -3.19 2.88
CA HIS A 134 6.23 -2.16 1.92
C HIS A 134 6.72 -2.80 0.64
N VAL A 135 6.11 -2.48 -0.49
CA VAL A 135 6.54 -2.96 -1.80
C VAL A 135 7.41 -1.92 -2.48
N LEU A 136 8.70 -2.21 -2.57
CA LEU A 136 9.68 -1.39 -3.26
C LEU A 136 9.92 -1.91 -4.68
N ARG A 137 9.97 -1.01 -5.65
CA ARG A 137 10.30 -1.29 -7.05
C ARG A 137 11.19 -0.20 -7.62
N ASP A 138 12.00 -0.53 -8.62
CA ASP A 138 12.82 0.41 -9.39
C ASP A 138 12.00 1.63 -9.83
N ALA A 139 12.53 2.83 -9.56
CA ALA A 139 11.88 4.10 -9.90
C ALA A 139 11.58 4.20 -11.40
N ARG A 140 12.47 3.71 -12.25
CA ARG A 140 12.34 3.77 -13.72
C ARG A 140 11.15 2.95 -14.21
N ASP A 141 11.02 1.72 -13.73
CA ASP A 141 9.88 0.84 -14.06
C ASP A 141 8.57 1.35 -13.47
N THR A 142 8.61 1.89 -12.25
CA THR A 142 7.45 2.48 -11.58
C THR A 142 6.95 3.71 -12.33
N VAL A 143 7.86 4.63 -12.70
CA VAL A 143 7.54 5.83 -13.49
C VAL A 143 7.00 5.46 -14.86
N ALA A 144 7.63 4.52 -15.57
CA ALA A 144 7.12 4.04 -16.86
C ALA A 144 5.69 3.49 -16.75
N SER A 145 5.39 2.78 -15.64
CA SER A 145 4.04 2.26 -15.36
C SER A 145 3.04 3.36 -15.02
N LEU A 146 3.43 4.38 -14.23
CA LEU A 146 2.61 5.55 -13.91
C LEU A 146 2.26 6.37 -15.16
N LEU A 147 3.25 6.66 -16.01
CA LEU A 147 3.02 7.37 -17.27
C LEU A 147 2.11 6.59 -18.23
N SER A 148 2.21 5.27 -18.25
CA SER A 148 1.30 4.42 -19.01
C SER A 148 -0.12 4.48 -18.46
N ALA A 149 -0.31 4.39 -17.15
CA ALA A 149 -1.62 4.53 -16.51
C ALA A 149 -2.25 5.91 -16.82
N ALA A 150 -1.46 6.98 -16.76
CA ALA A 150 -1.92 8.35 -17.06
C ALA A 150 -2.42 8.52 -18.50
N ARG A 151 -1.92 7.73 -19.45
CA ARG A 151 -2.40 7.73 -20.84
C ARG A 151 -3.68 6.93 -21.06
N GLY A 152 -4.07 6.12 -20.06
CA GLY A 152 -5.23 5.23 -20.13
C GLY A 152 -6.16 5.36 -18.93
N TRP A 153 -6.40 4.27 -18.27
CA TRP A 153 -7.36 4.12 -17.17
C TRP A 153 -7.07 4.98 -15.92
N GLY A 154 -5.80 5.31 -15.67
CA GLY A 154 -5.38 6.14 -14.53
C GLY A 154 -5.37 7.65 -14.81
N ARG A 155 -6.03 8.10 -15.87
CA ARG A 155 -5.99 9.49 -16.35
C ARG A 155 -6.38 10.54 -15.31
N ALA A 156 -7.22 10.16 -14.35
CA ALA A 156 -7.72 11.07 -13.31
C ALA A 156 -6.69 11.33 -12.20
N TRP A 157 -5.81 10.36 -11.89
CA TRP A 157 -4.95 10.41 -10.71
C TRP A 157 -3.45 10.27 -11.01
N ALA A 158 -3.07 9.55 -12.08
CA ALA A 158 -1.66 9.25 -12.34
C ALA A 158 -0.91 10.48 -12.90
N PRO A 159 0.34 10.72 -12.46
CA PRO A 159 1.18 11.80 -12.96
C PRO A 159 1.45 11.67 -14.46
N ARG A 160 1.29 12.78 -15.20
CA ARG A 160 1.46 12.80 -16.66
C ARG A 160 2.88 13.12 -17.13
N ARG A 161 3.78 13.51 -16.21
CA ARG A 161 5.16 13.89 -16.50
C ARG A 161 6.13 13.06 -15.69
N ALA A 162 7.23 12.63 -16.28
CA ALA A 162 8.25 11.81 -15.65
C ALA A 162 8.78 12.42 -14.35
N LYS A 163 9.02 13.75 -14.33
CA LYS A 163 9.43 14.46 -13.12
C LYS A 163 8.43 14.27 -11.98
N SER A 164 7.13 14.51 -12.22
CA SER A 164 6.10 14.39 -11.19
C SER A 164 5.96 12.93 -10.71
N ALA A 165 6.00 11.97 -11.63
CA ALA A 165 5.96 10.55 -11.30
C ALA A 165 7.18 10.11 -10.46
N ALA A 166 8.38 10.61 -10.79
CA ALA A 166 9.58 10.37 -10.00
C ALA A 166 9.50 11.02 -8.60
N THR A 167 8.91 12.23 -8.50
CA THR A 167 8.67 12.89 -7.21
C THR A 167 7.71 12.05 -6.36
N THR A 168 6.64 11.51 -6.93
CA THR A 168 5.73 10.57 -6.24
C THR A 168 6.51 9.37 -5.71
N TRP A 169 7.34 8.72 -6.54
CA TRP A 169 8.15 7.60 -6.09
C TRP A 169 9.06 7.96 -4.91
N VAL A 170 9.77 9.09 -5.01
CA VAL A 170 10.67 9.58 -3.95
C VAL A 170 9.93 9.83 -2.64
N GLN A 171 8.75 10.45 -2.69
CA GLN A 171 7.93 10.73 -1.51
C GLN A 171 7.51 9.43 -0.80
N HIS A 172 7.01 8.44 -1.56
CA HIS A 172 6.56 7.17 -1.01
C HIS A 172 7.72 6.34 -0.43
N VAL A 173 8.86 6.29 -1.13
CA VAL A 173 10.02 5.54 -0.63
C VAL A 173 10.63 6.21 0.60
N ARG A 174 10.71 7.54 0.64
CA ARG A 174 11.17 8.26 1.84
C ARG A 174 10.27 8.02 3.04
N ALA A 175 8.95 8.03 2.84
CA ALA A 175 7.99 7.73 3.90
C ALA A 175 8.18 6.30 4.43
N ALA A 176 8.36 5.32 3.53
CA ALA A 176 8.64 3.95 3.92
C ALA A 176 9.97 3.83 4.71
N ARG A 177 11.04 4.53 4.27
CA ARG A 177 12.31 4.54 5.00
C ARG A 177 12.17 5.17 6.39
N ALA A 178 11.45 6.28 6.51
CA ALA A 178 11.15 6.88 7.81
C ALA A 178 10.40 5.90 8.72
N ALA A 179 9.39 5.20 8.21
CA ALA A 179 8.66 4.18 8.94
C ALA A 179 9.56 3.00 9.39
N GLN A 180 10.48 2.55 8.54
CA GLN A 180 11.45 1.48 8.90
C GLN A 180 12.39 1.86 10.05
N HIS A 181 12.66 3.16 10.25
CA HIS A 181 13.46 3.62 11.40
C HIS A 181 12.67 3.69 12.71
N THR A 182 11.35 3.72 12.63
CA THR A 182 10.47 3.87 13.81
C THR A 182 9.76 2.59 14.21
N LEU A 183 9.44 1.72 13.25
CA LEU A 183 8.74 0.48 13.49
C LEU A 183 9.71 -0.70 13.61
N PRO A 184 9.43 -1.68 14.49
CA PRO A 184 10.24 -2.89 14.58
C PRO A 184 10.07 -3.76 13.33
N PRO A 185 11.09 -4.62 12.99
CA PRO A 185 11.01 -5.54 11.86
C PRO A 185 9.85 -6.54 11.93
N THR A 186 9.27 -6.76 13.10
CA THR A 186 8.07 -7.59 13.31
C THR A 186 6.80 -6.92 12.83
N GLN A 187 6.80 -5.59 12.63
CA GLN A 187 5.64 -4.83 12.19
C GLN A 187 5.77 -4.28 10.76
N LEU A 188 6.99 -4.09 10.26
CA LEU A 188 7.19 -3.64 8.88
C LEU A 188 8.26 -4.46 8.18
N VAL A 189 7.90 -5.06 7.04
CA VAL A 189 8.80 -5.79 6.15
C VAL A 189 8.81 -5.16 4.76
N GLU A 190 9.98 -5.12 4.12
CA GLU A 190 10.12 -4.69 2.72
C GLU A 190 10.17 -5.88 1.79
N VAL A 191 9.38 -5.82 0.72
CA VAL A 191 9.43 -6.76 -0.41
C VAL A 191 9.86 -6.01 -1.65
N ARG A 192 10.93 -6.48 -2.28
CA ARG A 192 11.37 -5.96 -3.58
C ARG A 192 10.63 -6.66 -4.70
N TYR A 193 10.01 -5.87 -5.58
CA TYR A 193 9.29 -6.40 -6.75
C TYR A 193 10.18 -7.31 -7.60
N GLU A 194 11.44 -6.91 -7.81
CA GLU A 194 12.41 -7.63 -8.63
C GLU A 194 12.81 -8.96 -8.01
N THR A 195 12.96 -9.02 -6.68
CA THR A 195 13.26 -10.26 -5.95
C THR A 195 12.06 -11.22 -6.00
N LEU A 196 10.85 -10.72 -5.75
CA LEU A 196 9.62 -11.48 -5.89
C LEU A 196 9.44 -12.02 -7.32
N HIS A 197 9.82 -11.22 -8.32
CA HIS A 197 9.73 -11.63 -9.73
C HIS A 197 10.77 -12.72 -10.08
N ALA A 198 11.96 -12.66 -9.50
CA ALA A 198 13.05 -13.63 -9.74
C ALA A 198 12.88 -14.91 -8.92
N ASP A 199 12.48 -14.79 -7.66
CA ASP A 199 12.25 -15.88 -6.71
C ASP A 199 10.93 -15.67 -5.96
N GLY A 200 9.84 -15.98 -6.64
CA GLY A 200 8.49 -15.86 -6.08
C GLY A 200 8.25 -16.80 -4.90
N ALA A 201 8.75 -18.03 -4.99
CA ALA A 201 8.53 -19.04 -3.96
C ALA A 201 9.26 -18.70 -2.66
N GLY A 202 10.54 -18.34 -2.72
CA GLY A 202 11.31 -17.92 -1.56
C GLY A 202 10.75 -16.63 -0.94
N SER A 203 10.34 -15.67 -1.77
CA SER A 203 9.74 -14.42 -1.29
C SER A 203 8.42 -14.66 -0.57
N LEU A 204 7.51 -15.49 -1.11
CA LEU A 204 6.25 -15.81 -0.45
C LEU A 204 6.44 -16.61 0.83
N ARG A 205 7.36 -17.58 0.84
CA ARG A 205 7.68 -18.33 2.06
C ARG A 205 8.13 -17.40 3.16
N SER A 206 9.08 -16.50 2.88
CA SER A 206 9.55 -15.51 3.85
C SER A 206 8.45 -14.59 4.37
N LEU A 207 7.50 -14.19 3.51
CA LEU A 207 6.35 -13.37 3.94
C LEU A 207 5.39 -14.14 4.83
N VAL A 208 5.08 -15.39 4.48
CA VAL A 208 4.16 -16.25 5.23
C VAL A 208 4.75 -16.57 6.61
N ASP A 209 6.04 -16.89 6.67
CA ASP A 209 6.76 -17.08 7.92
C ASP A 209 6.74 -15.82 8.80
N TRP A 210 6.98 -14.65 8.20
CA TRP A 210 6.90 -13.37 8.91
C TRP A 210 5.48 -13.06 9.42
N LEU A 211 4.44 -13.49 8.69
CA LEU A 211 3.06 -13.38 9.12
C LEU A 211 2.68 -14.38 10.21
N GLY A 212 3.50 -15.41 10.45
CA GLY A 212 3.21 -16.52 11.35
C GLY A 212 2.13 -17.46 10.80
N LEU A 213 2.00 -17.54 9.48
CA LEU A 213 1.07 -18.41 8.79
C LEU A 213 1.77 -19.67 8.26
N SER A 214 1.00 -20.70 7.96
CA SER A 214 1.53 -21.94 7.37
C SER A 214 1.03 -22.08 5.93
N TRP A 215 1.96 -22.27 5.00
CA TRP A 215 1.65 -22.46 3.59
C TRP A 215 2.61 -23.50 2.99
N SER A 216 2.07 -24.55 2.39
CA SER A 216 2.87 -25.58 1.75
C SER A 216 3.51 -25.08 0.45
N ASP A 217 4.57 -25.75 0.00
CA ASP A 217 5.23 -25.42 -1.26
C ASP A 217 4.28 -25.57 -2.47
N ASP A 218 3.38 -26.56 -2.43
CA ASP A 218 2.38 -26.76 -3.46
C ASP A 218 1.38 -25.59 -3.52
N GLU A 219 0.91 -25.11 -2.37
CA GLU A 219 0.01 -23.95 -2.28
C GLU A 219 0.70 -22.67 -2.74
N ILE A 220 1.95 -22.44 -2.35
CA ILE A 220 2.78 -21.33 -2.85
C ILE A 220 2.93 -21.41 -4.37
N GLY A 221 3.24 -22.60 -4.90
CA GLY A 221 3.34 -22.84 -6.33
C GLY A 221 2.03 -22.55 -7.07
N ALA A 222 0.91 -22.99 -6.53
CA ALA A 222 -0.42 -22.72 -7.07
C ALA A 222 -0.78 -21.23 -7.06
N ALA A 223 -0.45 -20.51 -5.97
CA ALA A 223 -0.65 -19.06 -5.85
C ALA A 223 0.13 -18.29 -6.93
N LEU A 224 1.40 -18.65 -7.14
CA LEU A 224 2.26 -18.06 -8.17
C LEU A 224 1.74 -18.33 -9.58
N ALA A 225 1.37 -19.56 -9.86
CA ALA A 225 0.82 -19.95 -11.18
C ALA A 225 -0.48 -19.21 -11.50
N ARG A 226 -1.39 -19.11 -10.52
CA ARG A 226 -2.65 -18.38 -10.63
C ARG A 226 -2.47 -16.89 -10.90
N ASN A 227 -1.46 -16.26 -10.27
CA ASN A 227 -1.20 -14.84 -10.36
C ASN A 227 0.02 -14.50 -11.23
N ALA A 228 0.41 -15.43 -12.11
CA ALA A 228 1.46 -15.16 -13.09
C ALA A 228 1.08 -13.97 -14.00
N PRO A 229 2.06 -13.21 -14.51
CA PRO A 229 1.81 -12.02 -15.32
C PRO A 229 0.85 -12.24 -16.50
N ASP A 230 0.93 -13.40 -17.14
CA ASP A 230 0.05 -13.76 -18.27
C ASP A 230 -1.39 -14.02 -17.80
N ALA A 231 -1.54 -14.71 -16.67
CA ALA A 231 -2.85 -14.95 -16.06
C ALA A 231 -3.49 -13.62 -15.61
N ALA A 232 -2.70 -12.73 -14.99
CA ALA A 232 -3.16 -11.41 -14.58
C ALA A 232 -3.59 -10.55 -15.78
N ARG A 233 -2.83 -10.55 -16.89
CA ARG A 233 -3.21 -9.86 -18.13
C ARG A 233 -4.50 -10.42 -18.76
N ALA A 234 -4.71 -11.70 -18.63
CA ALA A 234 -5.93 -12.37 -19.11
C ALA A 234 -7.13 -12.21 -18.16
N GLY A 235 -6.99 -11.47 -17.04
CA GLY A 235 -8.03 -11.31 -16.02
C GLY A 235 -8.35 -12.61 -15.26
N LYS A 236 -7.39 -13.54 -15.19
CA LYS A 236 -7.50 -14.85 -14.52
C LYS A 236 -6.81 -14.90 -13.16
N GLY A 237 -6.22 -13.80 -12.70
CA GLY A 237 -5.63 -13.69 -11.36
C GLY A 237 -6.64 -13.87 -10.24
N THR A 238 -6.16 -13.89 -9.00
CA THR A 238 -7.03 -13.97 -7.83
C THR A 238 -7.97 -12.75 -7.80
N PRO A 239 -9.29 -12.96 -7.80
CA PRO A 239 -10.25 -11.87 -7.78
C PRO A 239 -10.21 -11.15 -6.42
N ILE A 240 -10.34 -9.84 -6.44
CA ILE A 240 -10.46 -9.03 -5.23
C ILE A 240 -11.93 -8.68 -5.03
N PRO A 241 -12.56 -9.07 -3.92
CA PRO A 241 -13.97 -8.79 -3.66
C PRO A 241 -14.25 -7.30 -3.55
N LEU A 242 -15.46 -6.88 -3.93
CA LEU A 242 -16.01 -5.60 -3.49
C LEU A 242 -16.31 -5.65 -1.99
N GLY A 243 -16.06 -4.54 -1.30
CA GLY A 243 -16.31 -4.42 0.14
C GLY A 243 -17.70 -4.89 0.55
N GLY A 244 -17.81 -5.52 1.72
CA GLY A 244 -19.03 -6.16 2.23
C GLY A 244 -19.32 -7.55 1.66
N ALA A 245 -18.57 -8.01 0.66
CA ALA A 245 -18.74 -9.33 0.05
C ALA A 245 -17.63 -10.33 0.39
N PHE A 246 -16.67 -9.96 1.25
CA PHE A 246 -15.62 -10.89 1.65
C PHE A 246 -16.22 -12.01 2.51
N GLY A 247 -15.86 -13.23 2.16
CA GLY A 247 -16.46 -14.43 2.73
C GLY A 247 -17.66 -14.97 1.94
N GLN A 248 -18.17 -14.27 0.93
CA GLN A 248 -19.17 -14.77 0.01
C GLN A 248 -18.49 -15.33 -1.25
N ALA A 249 -18.64 -16.63 -1.47
CA ALA A 249 -18.04 -17.33 -2.62
C ALA A 249 -18.51 -16.79 -4.00
N SER A 250 -19.60 -16.05 -4.05
CA SER A 250 -20.25 -15.49 -5.25
C SER A 250 -20.47 -13.98 -5.19
N GLY A 251 -19.77 -13.28 -4.30
CA GLY A 251 -19.88 -11.82 -4.20
C GLY A 251 -19.36 -11.10 -5.46
N PRO A 252 -19.78 -9.84 -5.69
CA PRO A 252 -19.27 -9.05 -6.81
C PRO A 252 -17.77 -8.81 -6.68
N VAL A 253 -17.05 -8.88 -7.81
CA VAL A 253 -15.61 -8.63 -7.89
C VAL A 253 -15.35 -7.50 -8.87
N VAL A 254 -14.32 -6.71 -8.60
CA VAL A 254 -13.87 -5.70 -9.56
C VAL A 254 -12.95 -6.37 -10.57
N LYS A 255 -13.24 -6.14 -11.84
CA LYS A 255 -12.30 -6.44 -12.92
C LYS A 255 -11.32 -5.29 -13.06
N GLU A 256 -10.04 -5.61 -13.02
CA GLU A 256 -9.02 -4.62 -13.32
C GLU A 256 -9.23 -4.06 -14.74
N PRO A 257 -9.08 -2.74 -14.93
CA PRO A 257 -9.29 -2.14 -16.24
C PRO A 257 -8.30 -2.66 -17.28
N ALA A 258 -8.69 -2.64 -18.54
CA ALA A 258 -7.82 -3.06 -19.63
C ALA A 258 -6.49 -2.28 -19.59
N GLY A 259 -5.36 -3.00 -19.66
CA GLY A 259 -4.02 -2.41 -19.55
C GLY A 259 -3.54 -2.14 -18.12
N PHE A 260 -4.29 -2.56 -17.09
CA PHE A 260 -3.85 -2.47 -15.70
C PHE A 260 -2.52 -3.20 -15.49
N VAL A 261 -2.43 -4.46 -15.91
CA VAL A 261 -1.16 -5.18 -15.98
C VAL A 261 -0.55 -4.97 -17.35
N ARG A 262 0.39 -4.01 -17.46
CA ARG A 262 0.99 -3.64 -18.74
C ARG A 262 1.95 -4.71 -19.27
N ARG A 263 3.10 -4.87 -18.65
CA ARG A 263 4.15 -5.82 -19.06
C ARG A 263 4.54 -6.79 -17.95
N ALA A 264 4.41 -6.35 -16.68
CA ALA A 264 4.78 -7.10 -15.48
C ALA A 264 6.20 -7.70 -15.59
N ARG A 265 7.16 -6.92 -16.11
CA ARG A 265 8.56 -7.34 -16.24
C ARG A 265 9.50 -6.33 -15.58
N VAL A 266 10.66 -6.81 -15.19
CA VAL A 266 11.78 -6.02 -14.69
C VAL A 266 12.55 -5.42 -15.86
N GLY A 267 12.98 -4.15 -15.74
CA GLY A 267 13.77 -3.46 -16.75
C GLY A 267 12.98 -2.98 -17.99
N GLY A 268 11.65 -3.08 -17.95
CA GLY A 268 10.79 -2.66 -19.08
C GLY A 268 10.86 -1.16 -19.40
N TRP A 269 11.35 -0.35 -18.49
CA TRP A 269 11.54 1.09 -18.65
C TRP A 269 12.47 1.45 -19.83
N GLN A 270 13.40 0.56 -20.20
CA GLN A 270 14.36 0.80 -21.28
C GLN A 270 13.68 1.03 -22.63
N ASP A 271 12.54 0.34 -22.85
CA ASP A 271 11.76 0.48 -24.09
C ASP A 271 10.72 1.61 -24.01
N ASP A 272 10.32 2.00 -22.79
CA ASP A 272 9.15 2.85 -22.58
C ASP A 272 9.48 4.32 -22.29
N LEU A 273 10.68 4.59 -21.77
CA LEU A 273 11.10 5.93 -21.39
C LEU A 273 11.99 6.57 -22.44
N THR A 274 11.64 7.78 -22.84
CA THR A 274 12.51 8.61 -23.67
C THR A 274 13.76 9.07 -22.88
N LEU A 275 14.79 9.53 -23.58
CA LEU A 275 15.98 10.08 -22.90
C LEU A 275 15.62 11.27 -22.00
N LEU A 276 14.68 12.12 -22.42
CA LEU A 276 14.19 13.25 -21.60
C LEU A 276 13.51 12.78 -20.31
N ASP A 277 12.70 11.71 -20.39
CA ASP A 277 12.09 11.11 -19.22
C ASP A 277 13.16 10.56 -18.27
N ARG A 278 14.17 9.86 -18.81
CA ARG A 278 15.29 9.31 -18.02
C ARG A 278 16.08 10.41 -17.31
N VAL A 279 16.38 11.51 -18.00
CA VAL A 279 17.05 12.69 -17.41
C VAL A 279 16.20 13.28 -16.29
N ALA A 280 14.87 13.40 -16.49
CA ALA A 280 13.97 13.94 -15.48
C ALA A 280 13.91 13.04 -14.24
N ILE A 281 13.84 11.71 -14.42
CA ILE A 281 13.85 10.74 -13.32
C ILE A 281 15.20 10.79 -12.59
N TRP A 282 16.31 10.78 -13.32
CA TRP A 282 17.65 10.80 -12.74
C TRP A 282 17.84 12.01 -11.83
N ARG A 283 17.48 13.20 -12.30
CA ARG A 283 17.59 14.44 -11.51
C ARG A 283 16.83 14.41 -10.19
N VAL A 284 15.72 13.67 -10.13
CA VAL A 284 14.84 13.62 -8.96
C VAL A 284 15.16 12.44 -8.04
N ALA A 285 15.48 11.29 -8.61
CA ALA A 285 15.44 10.02 -7.88
C ALA A 285 16.80 9.31 -7.73
N HIS A 286 17.86 9.68 -8.50
CA HIS A 286 19.11 8.90 -8.57
C HIS A 286 19.77 8.67 -7.21
N SER A 287 19.80 9.69 -6.35
CA SER A 287 20.41 9.58 -5.02
C SER A 287 19.68 8.57 -4.15
N LEU A 288 18.35 8.69 -4.05
CA LEU A 288 17.54 7.74 -3.27
C LEU A 288 17.54 6.35 -3.92
N MET A 289 17.55 6.25 -5.24
CA MET A 289 17.69 4.97 -5.93
C MET A 289 18.98 4.25 -5.53
N ALA A 290 20.11 4.97 -5.50
CA ALA A 290 21.38 4.39 -5.06
C ALA A 290 21.34 3.94 -3.60
N GLU A 291 20.76 4.75 -2.73
CA GLU A 291 20.56 4.44 -1.30
C GLU A 291 19.74 3.16 -1.10
N VAL A 292 18.69 2.96 -1.91
CA VAL A 292 17.80 1.79 -1.80
C VAL A 292 18.22 0.62 -2.71
N GLY A 293 19.43 0.63 -3.25
CA GLY A 293 20.02 -0.50 -3.98
C GLY A 293 19.66 -0.58 -5.47
N TYR A 294 19.26 0.54 -6.08
CA TYR A 294 19.08 0.68 -7.54
C TYR A 294 20.07 1.71 -8.12
N PRO A 295 21.38 1.42 -8.12
CA PRO A 295 22.37 2.39 -8.59
C PRO A 295 22.14 2.75 -10.05
N TRP A 296 22.26 4.04 -10.36
CA TRP A 296 22.09 4.56 -11.70
C TRP A 296 23.06 5.71 -11.93
N SER A 297 24.19 5.43 -12.57
CA SER A 297 25.30 6.37 -12.71
C SER A 297 24.98 7.54 -13.64
N ALA A 298 24.20 7.32 -14.70
CA ALA A 298 23.86 8.35 -15.67
C ALA A 298 22.55 8.04 -16.40
N PRO A 299 21.76 9.05 -16.82
CA PRO A 299 20.46 8.83 -17.45
C PRO A 299 20.52 8.12 -18.82
N TRP A 300 21.67 8.12 -19.46
CA TRP A 300 21.92 7.39 -20.72
C TRP A 300 22.47 5.98 -20.51
N SER A 301 22.87 5.59 -19.28
CA SER A 301 23.30 4.23 -18.98
C SER A 301 22.10 3.27 -18.93
N ARG A 302 22.37 2.01 -19.26
CA ARG A 302 21.39 0.92 -19.21
C ARG A 302 21.36 0.27 -17.83
#